data_3cd513ee4f4cef738d2ea60187ca17ee
#
_entry.id   3cd513ee4f4cef738d2ea60187ca17ee
#
_cell.length_a   1.000
_cell.length_b   1.000
_cell.length_c   1.000
_cell.angle_alpha   90.00
_cell.angle_beta   90.00
_cell.angle_gamma   90.00
#
_symmetry.space_group_name_H-M   'P 1'
#
loop_
_entity.id
_entity.type
_entity.pdbx_description
1 polymer ?
#
loop_
_entity_poly.entity_id
_entity_poly.type
_entity_poly.pdbx_seq_one_letter_code
_entity_poly.pdbx_strand_id
1 'polypeptide(L)'
;MKKEEVYIVDFKLENEEIIKQYFYKWIESRRHIPKNFTKEIRLMSVRPYYMPCYVCNLKIQLDYTIRVQKRYKIRRGMSTIIDDNEMFYIKDYSLFASQVIPRYDMDQISPYDFSKMHISGDETKDAPKEKFIQVYDDCINHYKGAVMKKLEDVINKKLLKQNTKEMKKKFYKVKSHEIIDEEFYKVLVPVWVCKYSYNMKTYYCIFNGQSGKEFGHTPSRKIDKIFISVVIFLIIMIIAVFYLYI
;
A
#
# COMPACT_ATOMS: atom_id res chain seq x y z
N MET A 1 -21.89 -9.49 27.08
CA MET A 1 -21.06 -8.90 26.04
C MET A 1 -19.63 -9.46 26.22
N LYS A 2 -19.14 -10.30 25.31
CA LYS A 2 -17.71 -10.63 25.29
C LYS A 2 -16.96 -9.33 25.03
N LYS A 3 -16.00 -8.98 25.90
CA LYS A 3 -15.09 -7.86 25.66
C LYS A 3 -14.37 -8.18 24.35
N GLU A 4 -14.54 -7.36 23.31
CA GLU A 4 -13.81 -7.54 22.07
C GLU A 4 -12.31 -7.39 22.38
N GLU A 5 -11.56 -8.45 22.17
CA GLU A 5 -10.13 -8.48 22.43
C GLU A 5 -9.42 -7.62 21.39
N VAL A 6 -8.58 -6.70 21.88
CA VAL A 6 -7.69 -5.90 21.04
C VAL A 6 -6.29 -6.46 21.20
N TYR A 7 -5.71 -6.85 20.09
CA TYR A 7 -4.32 -7.30 20.03
C TYR A 7 -3.38 -6.12 19.78
N ILE A 8 -2.11 -6.32 20.04
CA ILE A 8 -1.07 -5.34 19.81
C ILE A 8 0.18 -6.01 19.26
N VAL A 9 0.94 -5.27 18.49
CA VAL A 9 2.25 -5.67 17.98
C VAL A 9 3.28 -4.69 18.51
N ASP A 10 4.33 -5.20 19.14
CA ASP A 10 5.35 -4.38 19.80
C ASP A 10 6.25 -3.64 18.82
N PHE A 11 6.80 -2.53 19.31
CA PHE A 11 7.90 -1.84 18.66
C PHE A 11 9.15 -2.74 18.67
N LYS A 12 9.82 -2.91 17.51
CA LYS A 12 11.19 -3.42 17.42
C LYS A 12 12.21 -2.26 17.43
N LEU A 13 11.77 -1.10 16.98
CA LEU A 13 12.55 0.14 16.99
C LEU A 13 12.02 1.04 18.11
N GLU A 14 12.62 0.92 19.29
CA GLU A 14 12.15 1.63 20.49
C GLU A 14 12.84 2.96 20.73
N ASN A 15 13.99 3.20 20.09
CA ASN A 15 14.83 4.37 20.38
C ASN A 15 14.51 5.53 19.43
N GLU A 16 14.12 6.67 20.01
CA GLU A 16 13.83 7.91 19.30
C GLU A 16 15.03 8.42 18.48
N GLU A 17 16.25 8.28 19.00
CA GLU A 17 17.46 8.76 18.31
C GLU A 17 17.73 7.97 17.02
N ILE A 18 17.41 6.68 17.02
CA ILE A 18 17.49 5.86 15.79
C ILE A 18 16.49 6.37 14.75
N ILE A 19 15.28 6.72 15.16
CA ILE A 19 14.26 7.27 14.28
C ILE A 19 14.64 8.65 13.73
N LYS A 20 15.28 9.50 14.55
CA LYS A 20 15.84 10.78 14.06
C LYS A 20 16.89 10.55 12.97
N GLN A 21 17.78 9.56 13.14
CA GLN A 21 18.75 9.21 12.11
C GLN A 21 18.07 8.71 10.82
N TYR A 22 17.01 7.88 10.93
CA TYR A 22 16.22 7.43 9.79
C TYR A 22 15.53 8.59 9.09
N PHE A 23 14.98 9.55 9.86
CA PHE A 23 14.36 10.75 9.32
C PHE A 23 15.35 11.56 8.47
N TYR A 24 16.57 11.83 8.96
CA TYR A 24 17.57 12.60 8.20
C TYR A 24 18.03 11.83 6.95
N LYS A 25 18.27 10.52 7.04
CA LYS A 25 18.57 9.69 5.87
C LYS A 25 17.44 9.73 4.84
N TRP A 26 16.19 9.66 5.32
CA TRP A 26 15.02 9.78 4.45
C TRP A 26 14.98 11.15 3.75
N ILE A 27 15.24 12.24 4.44
CA ILE A 27 15.32 13.58 3.86
C ILE A 27 16.40 13.66 2.77
N GLU A 28 17.59 13.14 3.04
CA GLU A 28 18.72 13.13 2.10
C GLU A 28 18.43 12.29 0.85
N SER A 29 17.66 11.24 0.96
CA SER A 29 17.27 10.37 -0.15
C SER A 29 16.24 11.00 -1.09
N ARG A 30 15.59 12.12 -0.70
CA ARG A 30 14.49 12.73 -1.47
C ARG A 30 15.01 13.45 -2.71
N ARG A 31 14.34 13.18 -3.84
CA ARG A 31 14.59 13.86 -5.12
C ARG A 31 13.51 14.92 -5.34
N HIS A 32 13.78 15.89 -6.21
CA HIS A 32 12.83 16.95 -6.60
C HIS A 32 12.35 17.84 -5.43
N ILE A 33 13.17 17.97 -4.40
CA ILE A 33 12.97 18.89 -3.28
C ILE A 33 13.61 20.26 -3.57
N PRO A 34 13.18 21.35 -2.91
CA PRO A 34 13.82 22.65 -3.02
C PRO A 34 15.32 22.59 -2.64
N LYS A 35 16.18 23.41 -3.29
CA LYS A 35 17.65 23.38 -3.09
C LYS A 35 18.09 23.56 -1.63
N ASN A 36 17.37 24.38 -0.87
CA ASN A 36 17.71 24.69 0.54
C ASN A 36 16.94 23.83 1.54
N PHE A 37 16.13 22.86 1.06
CA PHE A 37 15.23 22.09 1.90
C PHE A 37 15.94 21.44 3.09
N THR A 38 17.03 20.72 2.85
CA THR A 38 17.79 20.01 3.89
C THR A 38 18.41 20.93 4.95
N LYS A 39 18.68 22.20 4.61
CA LYS A 39 19.26 23.20 5.53
C LYS A 39 18.20 23.95 6.33
N GLU A 40 16.99 24.10 5.80
CA GLU A 40 15.93 24.92 6.37
C GLU A 40 14.87 24.11 7.12
N ILE A 41 14.87 22.79 7.00
CA ILE A 41 13.95 21.94 7.74
C ILE A 41 14.22 22.00 9.24
N ARG A 42 13.15 21.97 10.03
CA ARG A 42 13.23 21.85 11.48
C ARG A 42 12.37 20.67 11.93
N LEU A 43 13.01 19.65 12.48
CA LEU A 43 12.33 18.54 13.13
C LEU A 43 11.64 19.06 14.38
N MET A 44 10.32 18.97 14.45
CA MET A 44 9.51 19.50 15.55
C MET A 44 9.24 18.45 16.61
N SER A 45 8.93 17.23 16.22
CA SER A 45 8.68 16.13 17.14
C SER A 45 8.89 14.78 16.48
N VAL A 46 9.31 13.81 17.28
CA VAL A 46 9.38 12.38 16.98
C VAL A 46 8.62 11.66 18.07
N ARG A 47 7.52 11.00 17.73
CA ARG A 47 6.66 10.35 18.75
C ARG A 47 6.20 8.99 18.28
N PRO A 48 6.20 7.98 19.17
CA PRO A 48 5.59 6.69 18.90
C PRO A 48 4.08 6.77 19.06
N TYR A 49 3.35 5.95 18.29
CA TYR A 49 1.91 5.76 18.41
C TYR A 49 1.57 4.32 18.11
N TYR A 50 0.50 3.84 18.73
CA TYR A 50 -0.18 2.62 18.31
C TYR A 50 -1.39 2.97 17.46
N MET A 51 -1.39 2.56 16.20
CA MET A 51 -2.43 2.87 15.22
C MET A 51 -3.36 1.70 15.00
N PRO A 52 -4.70 1.93 14.90
CA PRO A 52 -5.67 0.87 14.72
C PRO A 52 -5.58 0.23 13.33
N CYS A 53 -5.63 -1.09 13.31
CA CYS A 53 -5.62 -1.92 12.11
C CYS A 53 -6.53 -3.13 12.31
N TYR A 54 -7.37 -3.44 11.30
CA TYR A 54 -8.04 -4.73 11.22
C TYR A 54 -7.16 -5.67 10.41
N VAL A 55 -6.89 -6.85 10.94
CA VAL A 55 -6.13 -7.91 10.27
C VAL A 55 -7.06 -9.04 9.90
N CYS A 56 -7.06 -9.43 8.64
CA CYS A 56 -7.95 -10.45 8.12
C CYS A 56 -7.18 -11.64 7.57
N ASN A 57 -7.64 -12.84 7.92
CA ASN A 57 -7.27 -14.09 7.29
C ASN A 57 -8.48 -14.64 6.55
N LEU A 58 -8.30 -15.00 5.29
CA LEU A 58 -9.40 -15.46 4.44
C LEU A 58 -9.04 -16.71 3.70
N LYS A 59 -10.01 -17.61 3.62
CA LYS A 59 -10.03 -18.76 2.73
C LYS A 59 -11.12 -18.54 1.69
N ILE A 60 -10.74 -18.40 0.42
CA ILE A 60 -11.65 -18.04 -0.66
C ILE A 60 -11.61 -19.12 -1.73
N GLN A 61 -12.78 -19.63 -2.10
CA GLN A 61 -12.95 -20.43 -3.30
C GLN A 61 -13.22 -19.52 -4.48
N LEU A 62 -12.46 -19.69 -5.55
CA LEU A 62 -12.52 -18.83 -6.73
C LEU A 62 -12.76 -19.68 -7.98
N ASP A 63 -13.85 -19.39 -8.70
CA ASP A 63 -14.13 -19.91 -10.03
C ASP A 63 -13.74 -18.87 -11.08
N TYR A 64 -12.92 -19.23 -12.02
CA TYR A 64 -12.48 -18.31 -13.06
C TYR A 64 -12.30 -19.01 -14.41
N THR A 65 -12.38 -18.20 -15.45
CA THR A 65 -12.16 -18.64 -16.83
C THR A 65 -10.87 -18.04 -17.35
N ILE A 66 -10.02 -18.86 -17.93
CA ILE A 66 -8.82 -18.44 -18.64
C ILE A 66 -9.07 -18.57 -20.15
N ARG A 67 -8.91 -17.49 -20.90
CA ARG A 67 -8.86 -17.50 -22.36
C ARG A 67 -7.41 -17.45 -22.82
N VAL A 68 -6.95 -18.50 -23.48
CA VAL A 68 -5.59 -18.63 -24.01
C VAL A 68 -5.62 -18.49 -25.53
N GLN A 69 -4.84 -17.55 -26.09
CA GLN A 69 -4.63 -17.44 -27.53
C GLN A 69 -3.28 -18.07 -27.91
N LYS A 70 -3.32 -19.13 -28.75
CA LYS A 70 -2.12 -19.76 -29.33
C LYS A 70 -1.58 -18.93 -30.50
N ARG A 71 -0.25 -18.86 -30.64
CA ARG A 71 0.42 -18.23 -31.77
C ARG A 71 0.46 -19.20 -32.96
N TYR A 72 -0.33 -18.94 -33.98
CA TYR A 72 -0.13 -19.60 -35.30
C TYR A 72 0.44 -18.56 -36.27
N LYS A 73 1.45 -19.00 -37.06
CA LYS A 73 2.16 -18.12 -38.02
C LYS A 73 1.29 -17.57 -39.17
N ILE A 74 0.13 -18.13 -39.47
CA ILE A 74 -0.61 -17.87 -40.72
C ILE A 74 -2.14 -17.69 -40.58
N ARG A 75 -2.78 -18.00 -39.42
CA ARG A 75 -4.24 -17.81 -39.24
C ARG A 75 -4.56 -17.21 -37.85
N ARG A 76 -5.72 -16.50 -37.74
CA ARG A 76 -6.27 -16.06 -36.44
C ARG A 76 -6.27 -17.25 -35.47
N GLY A 77 -5.44 -17.19 -34.47
CA GLY A 77 -5.24 -18.29 -33.54
C GLY A 77 -6.52 -18.67 -32.81
N MET A 78 -6.80 -19.96 -32.74
CA MET A 78 -7.88 -20.51 -31.91
C MET A 78 -7.66 -20.09 -30.46
N SER A 79 -8.70 -19.52 -29.82
CA SER A 79 -8.71 -19.28 -28.40
C SER A 79 -9.27 -20.51 -27.70
N THR A 80 -8.53 -21.04 -26.77
CA THR A 80 -9.02 -22.08 -25.84
C THR A 80 -9.53 -21.41 -24.58
N ILE A 81 -10.71 -21.81 -24.13
CA ILE A 81 -11.31 -21.38 -22.86
C ILE A 81 -11.11 -22.54 -21.89
N ILE A 82 -10.53 -22.25 -20.74
CA ILE A 82 -10.31 -23.20 -19.66
C ILE A 82 -11.02 -22.65 -18.44
N ASP A 83 -11.97 -23.40 -17.92
CA ASP A 83 -12.58 -23.14 -16.63
C ASP A 83 -11.73 -23.77 -15.55
N ASP A 84 -11.45 -23.05 -14.49
CA ASP A 84 -10.63 -23.50 -13.37
C ASP A 84 -11.26 -23.04 -12.04
N ASN A 85 -11.03 -23.83 -11.02
CA ASN A 85 -11.54 -23.63 -9.68
C ASN A 85 -10.38 -23.82 -8.70
N GLU A 86 -10.13 -22.87 -7.83
CA GLU A 86 -8.99 -22.93 -6.92
C GLU A 86 -9.29 -22.28 -5.58
N MET A 87 -8.69 -22.86 -4.54
CA MET A 87 -8.73 -22.33 -3.19
C MET A 87 -7.57 -21.36 -2.98
N PHE A 88 -7.88 -20.11 -2.59
CA PHE A 88 -6.90 -19.08 -2.27
C PHE A 88 -6.91 -18.77 -0.77
N TYR A 89 -5.72 -18.56 -0.22
CA TYR A 89 -5.53 -18.13 1.16
C TYR A 89 -4.92 -16.73 1.14
N ILE A 90 -5.62 -15.78 1.77
CA ILE A 90 -5.10 -14.45 2.05
C ILE A 90 -4.82 -14.41 3.54
N LYS A 91 -3.56 -14.22 3.90
CA LYS A 91 -3.12 -14.16 5.29
C LYS A 91 -2.62 -12.75 5.61
N ASP A 92 -2.88 -12.33 6.86
CA ASP A 92 -2.36 -11.08 7.43
C ASP A 92 -2.69 -9.83 6.58
N TYR A 93 -3.89 -9.81 5.98
CA TYR A 93 -4.32 -8.66 5.20
C TYR A 93 -4.69 -7.49 6.12
N SER A 94 -3.94 -6.40 6.02
CA SER A 94 -4.06 -5.25 6.89
C SER A 94 -5.01 -4.19 6.34
N LEU A 95 -5.96 -3.76 7.18
CA LEU A 95 -6.91 -2.70 6.90
C LEU A 95 -6.73 -1.59 7.96
N PHE A 96 -5.97 -0.55 7.63
CA PHE A 96 -5.73 0.54 8.57
C PHE A 96 -6.99 1.38 8.78
N ALA A 97 -7.30 1.63 10.07
CA ALA A 97 -8.47 2.36 10.54
C ALA A 97 -8.11 3.65 11.28
N SER A 98 -6.91 4.19 11.04
CA SER A 98 -6.46 5.46 11.60
C SER A 98 -7.23 6.63 11.00
N GLN A 99 -7.64 7.58 11.85
CA GLN A 99 -8.21 8.85 11.42
C GLN A 99 -7.17 9.97 11.36
N VAL A 100 -6.03 9.78 12.02
CA VAL A 100 -4.95 10.76 12.10
C VAL A 100 -4.03 10.68 10.89
N ILE A 101 -3.76 9.45 10.44
CA ILE A 101 -2.87 9.18 9.30
C ILE A 101 -3.72 8.59 8.16
N PRO A 102 -3.66 9.16 6.95
CA PRO A 102 -4.36 8.62 5.79
C PRO A 102 -3.99 7.15 5.56
N ARG A 103 -4.99 6.34 5.21
CA ARG A 103 -4.79 4.92 4.94
C ARG A 103 -3.72 4.65 3.89
N TYR A 104 -3.72 5.44 2.82
CA TYR A 104 -2.70 5.35 1.78
C TYR A 104 -1.27 5.41 2.35
N ASP A 105 -1.03 6.32 3.29
CA ASP A 105 0.29 6.49 3.89
C ASP A 105 0.67 5.28 4.77
N MET A 106 -0.30 4.75 5.54
CA MET A 106 -0.12 3.54 6.33
C MET A 106 0.17 2.31 5.46
N ASP A 107 -0.50 2.19 4.30
CA ASP A 107 -0.25 1.11 3.33
C ASP A 107 1.19 1.18 2.79
N GLN A 108 1.78 2.39 2.64
CA GLN A 108 3.15 2.55 2.16
C GLN A 108 4.20 2.01 3.13
N ILE A 109 3.96 2.06 4.44
CA ILE A 109 4.88 1.52 5.44
C ILE A 109 4.64 0.06 5.80
N SER A 110 3.64 -0.58 5.21
CA SER A 110 3.40 -2.03 5.33
C SER A 110 4.51 -2.84 4.62
N PRO A 111 4.68 -4.14 4.92
CA PRO A 111 3.88 -4.96 5.82
C PRO A 111 4.31 -4.89 7.30
N TYR A 112 3.42 -5.36 8.17
CA TYR A 112 3.69 -5.68 9.57
C TYR A 112 3.77 -7.19 9.75
N ASP A 113 4.55 -7.63 10.74
CA ASP A 113 4.65 -9.02 11.16
C ASP A 113 3.71 -9.24 12.37
N PHE A 114 2.63 -9.96 12.15
CA PHE A 114 1.61 -10.26 13.18
C PHE A 114 1.85 -11.57 13.91
N SER A 115 2.94 -12.29 13.63
CA SER A 115 3.21 -13.62 14.22
C SER A 115 3.39 -13.58 15.74
N LYS A 116 3.73 -12.41 16.30
CA LYS A 116 3.95 -12.17 17.74
C LYS A 116 2.94 -11.19 18.32
N MET A 117 1.75 -11.04 17.72
CA MET A 117 0.70 -10.22 18.32
C MET A 117 0.20 -10.86 19.61
N HIS A 118 -0.09 -10.05 20.60
CA HIS A 118 -0.60 -10.46 21.92
C HIS A 118 -1.72 -9.53 22.37
N ILE A 119 -2.43 -9.89 23.45
CA ILE A 119 -3.53 -9.06 23.97
C ILE A 119 -2.94 -7.75 24.51
N SER A 120 -3.57 -6.62 24.15
CA SER A 120 -3.16 -5.30 24.58
C SER A 120 -3.18 -5.17 26.11
N GLY A 121 -2.10 -4.73 26.68
CA GLY A 121 -1.90 -4.56 28.15
C GLY A 121 -0.47 -4.83 28.58
N ASP A 122 0.27 -5.67 27.83
CA ASP A 122 1.65 -6.06 28.12
C ASP A 122 2.63 -5.50 27.09
N GLU A 123 2.43 -4.23 26.69
CA GLU A 123 3.25 -3.57 25.69
C GLU A 123 4.65 -3.24 26.22
N THR A 124 5.67 -3.42 25.36
CA THR A 124 7.06 -3.09 25.70
C THR A 124 7.33 -1.58 25.69
N LYS A 125 6.49 -0.81 24.99
CA LYS A 125 6.61 0.64 24.88
C LYS A 125 5.33 1.34 25.33
N ASP A 126 5.45 2.26 26.28
CA ASP A 126 4.37 3.17 26.64
C ASP A 126 4.23 4.25 25.55
N ALA A 127 3.23 4.09 24.70
CA ALA A 127 2.94 4.98 23.59
C ALA A 127 1.42 5.21 23.48
N PRO A 128 0.98 6.43 23.08
CA PRO A 128 -0.42 6.72 22.86
C PRO A 128 -1.07 5.75 21.87
N LYS A 129 -2.27 5.27 22.24
CA LYS A 129 -3.08 4.35 21.43
C LYS A 129 -4.22 5.14 20.79
N GLU A 130 -4.32 5.10 19.46
CA GLU A 130 -5.48 5.63 18.74
C GLU A 130 -6.66 4.65 18.90
N LYS A 131 -7.86 5.20 19.10
CA LYS A 131 -9.07 4.38 19.25
C LYS A 131 -9.57 3.88 17.91
N PHE A 132 -10.17 2.68 17.91
CA PHE A 132 -10.95 2.17 16.78
C PHE A 132 -12.28 2.96 16.70
N ILE A 133 -12.37 3.91 15.76
CA ILE A 133 -13.57 4.75 15.59
C ILE A 133 -14.30 4.37 14.29
N GLN A 134 -13.59 3.87 13.27
CA GLN A 134 -14.23 3.42 12.04
C GLN A 134 -15.04 2.15 12.30
N VAL A 135 -16.29 2.20 11.84
CA VAL A 135 -17.19 1.06 11.91
C VAL A 135 -16.65 -0.05 11.02
N TYR A 136 -16.67 -1.26 11.53
CA TYR A 136 -16.26 -2.48 10.84
C TYR A 136 -16.82 -2.59 9.41
N ASP A 137 -18.09 -2.22 9.20
CA ASP A 137 -18.76 -2.28 7.90
C ASP A 137 -18.15 -1.38 6.82
N ASP A 138 -17.64 -0.19 7.19
CA ASP A 138 -16.94 0.71 6.24
C ASP A 138 -15.61 0.10 5.81
N CYS A 139 -14.91 -0.56 6.74
CA CYS A 139 -13.69 -1.30 6.44
C CYS A 139 -13.98 -2.49 5.52
N ILE A 140 -15.07 -3.25 5.74
CA ILE A 140 -15.46 -4.40 4.92
C ILE A 140 -15.84 -4.00 3.50
N ASN A 141 -16.60 -2.92 3.29
CA ASN A 141 -17.00 -2.50 1.95
C ASN A 141 -15.79 -2.11 1.10
N HIS A 142 -14.83 -1.42 1.71
CA HIS A 142 -13.55 -1.12 1.04
C HIS A 142 -12.70 -2.39 0.82
N TYR A 143 -12.74 -3.31 1.76
CA TYR A 143 -12.05 -4.59 1.78
C TYR A 143 -12.45 -5.51 0.62
N LYS A 144 -13.73 -5.64 0.30
CA LYS A 144 -14.20 -6.48 -0.82
C LYS A 144 -13.53 -6.08 -2.14
N GLY A 145 -13.44 -4.80 -2.45
CA GLY A 145 -12.75 -4.31 -3.64
C GLY A 145 -11.24 -4.57 -3.62
N ALA A 146 -10.58 -4.38 -2.46
CA ALA A 146 -9.15 -4.60 -2.31
C ALA A 146 -8.79 -6.10 -2.37
N VAL A 147 -9.62 -6.98 -1.81
CA VAL A 147 -9.48 -8.43 -1.91
C VAL A 147 -9.61 -8.89 -3.35
N MET A 148 -10.62 -8.42 -4.08
CA MET A 148 -10.78 -8.76 -5.50
C MET A 148 -9.57 -8.35 -6.31
N LYS A 149 -9.03 -7.16 -6.11
CA LYS A 149 -7.79 -6.72 -6.77
C LYS A 149 -6.60 -7.62 -6.43
N LYS A 150 -6.47 -8.02 -5.17
CA LYS A 150 -5.39 -8.94 -4.74
C LYS A 150 -5.54 -10.33 -5.37
N LEU A 151 -6.76 -10.85 -5.47
CA LEU A 151 -7.05 -12.11 -6.18
C LEU A 151 -6.68 -12.00 -7.66
N GLU A 152 -7.05 -10.90 -8.32
CA GLU A 152 -6.66 -10.62 -9.70
C GLU A 152 -5.15 -10.61 -9.88
N ASP A 153 -4.40 -9.96 -8.99
CA ASP A 153 -2.93 -9.94 -9.03
C ASP A 153 -2.32 -11.35 -8.87
N VAL A 154 -2.89 -12.17 -7.98
CA VAL A 154 -2.44 -13.57 -7.78
C VAL A 154 -2.69 -14.41 -9.03
N ILE A 155 -3.88 -14.31 -9.63
CA ILE A 155 -4.24 -15.00 -10.89
C ILE A 155 -3.29 -14.55 -12.02
N ASN A 156 -3.06 -13.25 -12.17
CA ASN A 156 -2.15 -12.72 -13.17
C ASN A 156 -0.72 -13.27 -12.99
N LYS A 157 -0.19 -13.30 -11.76
CA LYS A 157 1.13 -13.88 -11.46
C LYS A 157 1.19 -15.37 -11.80
N LYS A 158 0.14 -16.13 -11.51
CA LYS A 158 0.03 -17.55 -11.86
C LYS A 158 0.03 -17.74 -13.37
N LEU A 159 -0.77 -16.95 -14.10
CA LEU A 159 -0.83 -16.97 -15.56
C LEU A 159 0.51 -16.62 -16.21
N LEU A 160 1.27 -15.68 -15.64
CA LEU A 160 2.60 -15.32 -16.11
C LEU A 160 3.61 -16.46 -15.90
N LYS A 161 3.55 -17.16 -14.77
CA LYS A 161 4.43 -18.31 -14.49
C LYS A 161 4.18 -19.51 -15.41
N GLN A 162 2.95 -19.70 -15.88
CA GLN A 162 2.56 -20.78 -16.80
C GLN A 162 2.85 -20.45 -18.28
N ASN A 163 3.54 -19.35 -18.60
CA ASN A 163 3.84 -18.96 -19.96
C ASN A 163 4.81 -19.94 -20.62
N THR A 164 4.25 -20.79 -21.50
CA THR A 164 5.02 -21.51 -22.49
C THR A 164 5.26 -20.61 -23.71
N LYS A 165 6.38 -20.80 -24.44
CA LYS A 165 6.78 -20.01 -25.63
C LYS A 165 5.70 -19.94 -26.74
N GLU A 166 4.66 -20.76 -26.66
CA GLU A 166 3.59 -20.91 -27.66
C GLU A 166 2.36 -20.02 -27.41
N MET A 167 2.24 -19.34 -26.27
CA MET A 167 1.05 -18.59 -25.88
C MET A 167 1.25 -17.09 -26.05
N LYS A 168 0.39 -16.44 -26.86
CA LYS A 168 0.52 -15.02 -27.20
C LYS A 168 -0.15 -14.06 -26.22
N LYS A 169 -1.29 -14.42 -25.70
CA LYS A 169 -2.05 -13.62 -24.69
C LYS A 169 -2.92 -14.53 -23.83
N LYS A 170 -2.98 -14.25 -22.55
CA LYS A 170 -3.91 -14.86 -21.61
C LYS A 170 -4.81 -13.77 -21.05
N PHE A 171 -6.10 -14.01 -21.06
CA PHE A 171 -7.10 -13.20 -20.38
C PHE A 171 -7.78 -14.10 -19.36
N TYR A 172 -8.08 -13.56 -18.20
CA TYR A 172 -8.90 -14.26 -17.23
C TYR A 172 -10.16 -13.45 -16.93
N LYS A 173 -11.18 -14.14 -16.47
CA LYS A 173 -12.42 -13.55 -15.97
C LYS A 173 -12.86 -14.34 -14.76
N VAL A 174 -12.96 -13.65 -13.61
CA VAL A 174 -13.58 -14.22 -12.41
C VAL A 174 -15.06 -14.44 -12.71
N LYS A 175 -15.56 -15.66 -12.47
CA LYS A 175 -16.98 -16.03 -12.59
C LYS A 175 -17.70 -15.82 -11.27
N SER A 176 -17.16 -16.40 -10.22
CA SER A 176 -17.70 -16.32 -8.88
C SER A 176 -16.58 -16.42 -7.83
N HIS A 177 -16.85 -15.97 -6.64
CA HIS A 177 -15.99 -16.17 -5.48
C HIS A 177 -16.89 -16.42 -4.26
N GLU A 178 -16.45 -17.30 -3.39
CA GLU A 178 -17.09 -17.62 -2.13
C GLU A 178 -16.05 -17.56 -0.99
N ILE A 179 -16.38 -16.84 0.06
CA ILE A 179 -15.55 -16.79 1.28
C ILE A 179 -15.96 -18.00 2.11
N ILE A 180 -15.08 -18.99 2.21
CA ILE A 180 -15.32 -20.22 2.94
C ILE A 180 -15.03 -20.05 4.42
N ASP A 181 -14.02 -19.21 4.74
CA ASP A 181 -13.61 -18.97 6.12
C ASP A 181 -13.05 -17.56 6.25
N GLU A 182 -13.33 -16.90 7.38
CA GLU A 182 -12.99 -15.50 7.61
C GLU A 182 -12.69 -15.26 9.08
N GLU A 183 -11.49 -14.79 9.36
CA GLU A 183 -11.05 -14.40 10.70
C GLU A 183 -10.64 -12.93 10.70
N PHE A 184 -11.12 -12.17 11.71
CA PHE A 184 -10.77 -10.77 11.90
C PHE A 184 -10.23 -10.52 13.30
N TYR A 185 -9.15 -9.72 13.34
CA TYR A 185 -8.53 -9.28 14.58
C TYR A 185 -8.44 -7.75 14.60
N LYS A 186 -8.75 -7.14 15.74
CA LYS A 186 -8.44 -5.74 16.04
C LYS A 186 -7.01 -5.68 16.55
N VAL A 187 -6.13 -5.04 15.81
CA VAL A 187 -4.69 -4.98 16.14
C VAL A 187 -4.21 -3.55 16.17
N LEU A 188 -3.48 -3.19 17.21
CA LEU A 188 -2.75 -1.94 17.29
C LEU A 188 -1.33 -2.16 16.76
N VAL A 189 -0.94 -1.38 15.74
CA VAL A 189 0.37 -1.48 15.09
C VAL A 189 1.28 -0.32 15.46
N PRO A 190 2.59 -0.56 15.66
CA PRO A 190 3.54 0.44 16.10
C PRO A 190 3.97 1.37 14.94
N VAL A 191 3.81 2.68 15.14
CA VAL A 191 4.16 3.70 14.15
C VAL A 191 4.91 4.85 14.82
N TRP A 192 6.02 5.24 14.25
CA TRP A 192 6.69 6.50 14.60
C TRP A 192 6.22 7.62 13.69
N VAL A 193 5.86 8.75 14.28
CA VAL A 193 5.43 9.96 13.56
C VAL A 193 6.43 11.06 13.79
N CYS A 194 7.12 11.48 12.74
CA CYS A 194 8.02 12.63 12.73
C CYS A 194 7.31 13.84 12.13
N LYS A 195 7.07 14.88 12.90
CA LYS A 195 6.57 16.16 12.38
C LYS A 195 7.73 17.12 12.18
N TYR A 196 7.75 17.80 11.04
CA TYR A 196 8.77 18.78 10.71
C TYR A 196 8.19 19.98 9.98
N SER A 197 8.89 21.11 10.03
CA SER A 197 8.48 22.33 9.35
C SER A 197 9.46 22.73 8.25
N TYR A 198 8.93 23.33 7.20
CA TYR A 198 9.67 23.98 6.12
C TYR A 198 8.83 25.12 5.56
N ASN A 199 9.41 26.33 5.44
CA ASN A 199 8.70 27.53 4.98
C ASN A 199 7.33 27.74 5.67
N MET A 200 7.31 27.71 6.99
CA MET A 200 6.12 27.88 7.84
C MET A 200 5.00 26.85 7.61
N LYS A 201 5.25 25.79 6.84
CA LYS A 201 4.31 24.69 6.65
C LYS A 201 4.78 23.48 7.43
N THR A 202 3.83 22.77 8.03
CA THR A 202 4.09 21.52 8.72
C THR A 202 3.89 20.34 7.78
N TYR A 203 4.83 19.41 7.85
CA TYR A 203 4.83 18.13 7.13
C TYR A 203 5.03 17.01 8.13
N TYR A 204 4.81 15.77 7.69
CA TYR A 204 5.12 14.61 8.47
C TYR A 204 5.75 13.50 7.63
N CYS A 205 6.49 12.65 8.33
CA CYS A 205 7.01 11.39 7.84
C CYS A 205 6.67 10.33 8.89
N ILE A 206 6.27 9.15 8.45
CA ILE A 206 5.95 8.02 9.32
C ILE A 206 6.92 6.87 9.07
N PHE A 207 7.19 6.10 10.13
CA PHE A 207 8.03 4.92 10.07
C PHE A 207 7.29 3.75 10.70
N ASN A 208 7.38 2.60 10.06
CA ASN A 208 6.95 1.34 10.65
C ASN A 208 7.81 1.03 11.88
N GLY A 209 7.20 0.89 13.04
CA GLY A 209 7.91 0.66 14.31
C GLY A 209 8.60 -0.70 14.42
N GLN A 210 8.30 -1.64 13.51
CA GLN A 210 8.99 -2.95 13.44
C GLN A 210 10.14 -2.95 12.44
N SER A 211 9.91 -2.46 11.22
CA SER A 211 10.84 -2.60 10.09
C SER A 211 11.65 -1.35 9.77
N GLY A 212 11.23 -0.18 10.27
CA GLY A 212 11.82 1.10 9.91
C GLY A 212 11.46 1.60 8.52
N LYS A 213 10.57 0.88 7.78
CA LYS A 213 10.10 1.33 6.47
C LYS A 213 9.39 2.66 6.60
N GLU A 214 9.71 3.59 5.71
CA GLU A 214 9.29 4.98 5.82
C GLU A 214 8.38 5.43 4.68
N PHE A 215 7.54 6.40 4.99
CA PHE A 215 6.77 7.17 4.03
C PHE A 215 6.51 8.58 4.57
N GLY A 216 6.51 9.59 3.71
CA GLY A 216 6.22 10.96 4.11
C GLY A 216 6.10 11.92 2.94
N HIS A 217 5.58 13.10 3.25
CA HIS A 217 5.31 14.15 2.28
C HIS A 217 6.39 15.23 2.33
N THR A 218 6.94 15.59 1.18
CA THR A 218 7.93 16.65 1.03
C THR A 218 7.43 17.74 0.09
N PRO A 219 7.86 19.00 0.27
CA PRO A 219 7.55 20.04 -0.70
C PRO A 219 8.22 19.76 -2.05
N SER A 220 7.48 19.93 -3.13
CA SER A 220 8.04 19.81 -4.50
C SER A 220 8.69 21.11 -4.96
N ARG A 221 9.71 21.02 -5.82
CA ARG A 221 10.29 22.19 -6.51
C ARG A 221 9.25 22.88 -7.36
N LYS A 222 9.12 24.20 -7.23
CA LYS A 222 8.24 25.01 -8.11
C LYS A 222 8.69 24.93 -9.59
N ILE A 223 10.01 24.83 -9.83
CA ILE A 223 10.56 24.78 -11.18
C ILE A 223 10.13 23.52 -11.93
N ASP A 224 9.97 22.40 -11.27
CA ASP A 224 9.54 21.14 -11.92
C ASP A 224 8.15 21.27 -12.56
N LYS A 225 7.24 22.04 -11.94
CA LYS A 225 5.92 22.30 -12.49
C LYS A 225 5.96 23.17 -13.74
N ILE A 226 6.79 24.20 -13.75
CA ILE A 226 6.99 25.08 -14.91
C ILE A 226 7.65 24.31 -16.04
N PHE A 227 8.69 23.53 -15.74
CA PHE A 227 9.37 22.72 -16.73
C PHE A 227 8.43 21.70 -17.39
N ILE A 228 7.63 20.99 -16.60
CA ILE A 228 6.63 20.04 -17.12
C ILE A 228 5.61 20.77 -18.01
N SER A 229 5.12 21.94 -17.60
CA SER A 229 4.17 22.73 -18.40
C SER A 229 4.77 23.18 -19.74
N VAL A 230 6.05 23.58 -19.75
CA VAL A 230 6.78 23.97 -20.98
C VAL A 230 6.95 22.76 -21.89
N VAL A 231 7.30 21.59 -21.36
CA VAL A 231 7.48 20.36 -22.16
C VAL A 231 6.15 19.95 -22.78
N ILE A 232 5.05 19.97 -22.00
CA ILE A 232 3.69 19.65 -22.52
C ILE A 232 3.32 20.63 -23.63
N PHE A 233 3.55 21.94 -23.44
CA PHE A 233 3.28 22.95 -24.45
C PHE A 233 4.07 22.71 -25.74
N LEU A 234 5.35 22.37 -25.66
CA LEU A 234 6.19 22.06 -26.83
C LEU A 234 5.68 20.81 -27.57
N ILE A 235 5.26 19.77 -26.85
CA ILE A 235 4.67 18.56 -27.46
C ILE A 235 3.38 18.91 -28.22
N ILE A 236 2.50 19.72 -27.64
CA ILE A 236 1.26 20.18 -28.29
C ILE A 236 1.57 20.97 -29.54
N MET A 237 2.55 21.88 -29.52
CA MET A 237 2.99 22.65 -30.67
C MET A 237 3.53 21.78 -31.81
N ILE A 238 4.33 20.76 -31.48
CA ILE A 238 4.85 19.81 -32.48
C ILE A 238 3.70 19.04 -33.14
N ILE A 239 2.72 18.57 -32.36
CA ILE A 239 1.55 17.87 -32.88
C ILE A 239 0.72 18.81 -33.77
N ALA A 240 0.50 20.05 -33.38
CA ALA A 240 -0.25 21.03 -34.19
C ALA A 240 0.43 21.33 -35.52
N VAL A 241 1.75 21.50 -35.52
CA VAL A 241 2.53 21.68 -36.76
C VAL A 241 2.41 20.47 -37.65
N PHE A 242 2.48 19.26 -37.11
CA PHE A 242 2.32 18.02 -37.87
C PHE A 242 0.96 17.91 -38.54
N TYR A 243 -0.12 18.33 -37.85
CA TYR A 243 -1.49 18.36 -38.41
C TYR A 243 -1.72 19.45 -39.46
N LEU A 244 -0.91 20.53 -39.47
CA LEU A 244 -1.02 21.59 -40.47
C LEU A 244 -0.25 21.29 -41.75
N TYR A 245 0.70 20.33 -41.74
CA TYR A 245 1.54 19.96 -42.87
C TYR A 245 1.15 18.61 -43.55
N ILE A 246 0.13 17.94 -43.00
CA ILE A 246 -0.52 16.75 -43.60
C ILE A 246 -1.91 17.13 -44.11
#